data_5976d1f43fe14b2e996ac3882a6a8e7f
#
_entry.id   5976d1f43fe14b2e996ac3882a6a8e7f
#
_cell.length_a   1.000
_cell.length_b   1.000
_cell.length_c   1.000
_cell.angle_alpha   90.00
_cell.angle_beta   90.00
_cell.angle_gamma   90.00
#
_symmetry.space_group_name_H-M   'P 1'
#
loop_
_entity.id
_entity.type
_entity.pdbx_description
1 polymer ?
#
loop_
_entity_poly.entity_id
_entity_poly.type
_entity_poly.pdbx_seq_one_letter_code
_entity_poly.pdbx_strand_id
1 'polypeptide(L)'
;RVEDLYQEWYATVVKTTGTGNQRNVESRWRTRILPAIGRKRITSLTEQDLQDVVNDAYSDGLAKKSLQSLCADMRAFCKWCRAKKLTTFHPEGLHVPAGARPKGKKVLQPDALITLFRVDTSLYRGKRVHDDFIHAYRFQVLTGLRPGELVGLRWADVKGGTVFISRAVNVLGEQTRGKNDNAVRAFVLSDLA
;
A
#
# COMPACT_ATOMS: atom_id res chain seq x y z
N ARG A 1 20.30 -18.35 10.14
CA ARG A 1 19.84 -18.31 8.75
C ARG A 1 19.13 -16.98 8.48
N VAL A 2 18.81 -16.71 7.19
CA VAL A 2 18.06 -15.49 6.82
C VAL A 2 16.67 -15.49 7.46
N GLU A 3 16.00 -16.64 7.53
CA GLU A 3 14.68 -16.78 8.16
C GLU A 3 14.68 -16.42 9.65
N ASP A 4 15.71 -16.82 10.38
CA ASP A 4 15.85 -16.53 11.83
C ASP A 4 16.09 -15.02 12.03
N LEU A 5 16.99 -14.44 11.24
CA LEU A 5 17.33 -13.02 11.30
C LEU A 5 16.18 -12.12 10.82
N TYR A 6 15.34 -12.62 9.90
CA TYR A 6 14.14 -11.91 9.47
C TYR A 6 13.20 -11.64 10.64
N GLN A 7 12.99 -12.61 11.54
CA GLN A 7 12.10 -12.42 12.70
C GLN A 7 12.58 -11.27 13.58
N GLU A 8 13.88 -11.21 13.86
CA GLU A 8 14.47 -10.13 14.65
C GLU A 8 14.37 -8.78 13.95
N TRP A 9 14.67 -8.73 12.65
CA TRP A 9 14.57 -7.51 11.85
C TRP A 9 13.11 -7.05 11.76
N TYR A 10 12.17 -7.95 11.48
CA TYR A 10 10.76 -7.60 11.37
C TYR A 10 10.18 -7.02 12.67
N ALA A 11 10.65 -7.50 13.81
CA ALA A 11 10.31 -6.90 15.11
C ALA A 11 10.72 -5.42 15.20
N THR A 12 11.78 -4.99 14.51
CA THR A 12 12.15 -3.56 14.41
C THR A 12 11.23 -2.79 13.46
N VAL A 13 10.80 -3.41 12.35
CA VAL A 13 9.83 -2.82 11.40
C VAL A 13 8.50 -2.56 12.09
N VAL A 14 8.00 -3.50 12.89
CA VAL A 14 6.76 -3.36 13.65
C VAL A 14 6.80 -2.15 14.59
N LYS A 15 7.94 -1.88 15.22
CA LYS A 15 8.10 -0.73 16.13
C LYS A 15 8.17 0.62 15.43
N THR A 16 8.55 0.66 14.17
CA THR A 16 8.89 1.89 13.46
C THR A 16 7.94 2.25 12.31
N THR A 17 7.01 1.37 11.97
CA THR A 17 6.11 1.58 10.82
C THR A 17 4.65 1.29 11.19
N GLY A 18 3.73 1.93 10.44
CA GLY A 18 2.30 1.69 10.62
C GLY A 18 1.86 0.30 10.11
N THR A 19 0.75 -0.21 10.68
CA THR A 19 0.20 -1.56 10.46
C THR A 19 0.01 -1.94 8.99
N GLY A 20 -0.42 -1.01 8.14
CA GLY A 20 -0.55 -1.26 6.69
C GLY A 20 0.79 -1.57 6.01
N ASN A 21 1.88 -0.89 6.40
CA ASN A 21 3.21 -1.18 5.87
C ASN A 21 3.78 -2.47 6.43
N GLN A 22 3.55 -2.77 7.71
CA GLN A 22 3.95 -4.03 8.34
C GLN A 22 3.41 -5.22 7.56
N ARG A 23 2.11 -5.24 7.27
CA ARG A 23 1.47 -6.31 6.48
C ARG A 23 2.05 -6.43 5.07
N ASN A 24 2.36 -5.31 4.43
CA ASN A 24 2.95 -5.33 3.09
C ASN A 24 4.38 -5.89 3.11
N VAL A 25 5.19 -5.53 4.10
CA VAL A 25 6.54 -6.09 4.30
C VAL A 25 6.44 -7.58 4.59
N GLU A 26 5.63 -7.99 5.56
CA GLU A 26 5.42 -9.39 5.91
C GLU A 26 4.97 -10.22 4.71
N SER A 27 3.99 -9.73 3.94
CA SER A 27 3.49 -10.41 2.75
C SER A 27 4.61 -10.65 1.73
N ARG A 28 5.41 -9.61 1.39
CA ARG A 28 6.52 -9.76 0.44
C ARG A 28 7.58 -10.74 0.93
N TRP A 29 7.92 -10.69 2.21
CA TRP A 29 8.88 -11.62 2.80
C TRP A 29 8.38 -13.05 2.78
N ARG A 30 7.16 -13.28 3.26
CA ARG A 30 6.58 -14.62 3.35
C ARG A 30 6.33 -15.26 1.98
N THR A 31 5.89 -14.46 0.99
CA THR A 31 5.48 -15.00 -0.31
C THR A 31 6.61 -15.04 -1.34
N ARG A 32 7.67 -14.24 -1.17
CA ARG A 32 8.72 -14.08 -2.19
C ARG A 32 10.13 -14.27 -1.67
N ILE A 33 10.50 -13.59 -0.58
CA ILE A 33 11.90 -13.56 -0.14
C ILE A 33 12.28 -14.83 0.64
N LEU A 34 11.52 -15.19 1.67
CA LEU A 34 11.82 -16.36 2.50
C LEU A 34 11.78 -17.69 1.72
N PRO A 35 10.84 -17.95 0.80
CA PRO A 35 10.87 -19.15 0.00
C PRO A 35 12.17 -19.33 -0.81
N ALA A 36 12.73 -18.23 -1.31
CA ALA A 36 13.94 -18.26 -2.13
C ALA A 36 15.24 -18.31 -1.31
N ILE A 37 15.38 -17.47 -0.28
CA ILE A 37 16.65 -17.29 0.43
C ILE A 37 16.60 -17.60 1.94
N GLY A 38 15.42 -17.91 2.50
CA GLY A 38 15.25 -18.08 3.95
C GLY A 38 16.21 -19.09 4.59
N ARG A 39 16.48 -20.20 3.90
CA ARG A 39 17.38 -21.26 4.39
C ARG A 39 18.88 -20.93 4.27
N LYS A 40 19.25 -19.90 3.49
CA LYS A 40 20.65 -19.51 3.30
C LYS A 40 21.22 -18.87 4.57
N ARG A 41 22.54 -19.03 4.76
CA ARG A 41 23.27 -18.28 5.78
C ARG A 41 23.50 -16.85 5.31
N ILE A 42 23.36 -15.87 6.17
CA ILE A 42 23.59 -14.46 5.81
C ILE A 42 25.01 -14.21 5.27
N THR A 43 25.99 -14.96 5.74
CA THR A 43 27.39 -14.88 5.32
C THR A 43 27.66 -15.46 3.91
N SER A 44 26.75 -16.29 3.39
CA SER A 44 26.83 -16.88 2.05
C SER A 44 25.82 -16.28 1.08
N LEU A 45 25.09 -15.23 1.49
CA LEU A 45 24.15 -14.55 0.64
C LEU A 45 24.88 -13.71 -0.40
N THR A 46 24.51 -13.88 -1.67
CA THR A 46 25.10 -13.17 -2.80
C THR A 46 24.09 -12.16 -3.38
N GLU A 47 24.59 -11.24 -4.18
CA GLU A 47 23.74 -10.30 -4.90
C GLU A 47 22.85 -11.00 -5.93
N GLN A 48 23.38 -12.05 -6.57
CA GLN A 48 22.61 -12.87 -7.51
C GLN A 48 21.40 -13.52 -6.84
N ASP A 49 21.54 -14.02 -5.62
CA ASP A 49 20.42 -14.59 -4.87
C ASP A 49 19.26 -13.60 -4.67
N LEU A 50 19.60 -12.34 -4.39
CA LEU A 50 18.60 -11.29 -4.22
C LEU A 50 18.02 -10.84 -5.57
N GLN A 51 18.87 -10.80 -6.63
CA GLN A 51 18.41 -10.45 -7.96
C GLN A 51 17.47 -11.51 -8.53
N ASP A 52 17.72 -12.79 -8.26
CA ASP A 52 16.84 -13.89 -8.68
C ASP A 52 15.44 -13.74 -8.07
N VAL A 53 15.31 -13.36 -6.80
CA VAL A 53 14.00 -13.04 -6.17
C VAL A 53 13.27 -11.93 -6.94
N VAL A 54 13.99 -10.91 -7.40
CA VAL A 54 13.40 -9.80 -8.17
C VAL A 54 13.00 -10.26 -9.58
N ASN A 55 13.85 -11.06 -10.23
CA ASN A 55 13.63 -11.57 -11.58
C ASN A 55 12.44 -12.53 -11.61
N ASP A 56 12.31 -13.44 -10.64
CA ASP A 56 11.16 -14.33 -10.50
C ASP A 56 9.86 -13.55 -10.29
N ALA A 57 9.90 -12.56 -9.40
CA ALA A 57 8.75 -11.68 -9.18
C ALA A 57 8.37 -10.86 -10.43
N TYR A 58 9.36 -10.46 -11.23
CA TYR A 58 9.13 -9.80 -12.52
C TYR A 58 8.50 -10.75 -13.54
N SER A 59 8.98 -11.98 -13.63
CA SER A 59 8.45 -13.03 -14.51
C SER A 59 7.00 -13.39 -14.16
N ASP A 60 6.63 -13.30 -12.88
CA ASP A 60 5.25 -13.43 -12.38
C ASP A 60 4.38 -12.20 -12.66
N GLY A 61 4.89 -11.19 -13.35
CA GLY A 61 4.14 -10.01 -13.76
C GLY A 61 3.96 -8.92 -12.69
N LEU A 62 4.80 -8.89 -11.65
CA LEU A 62 4.71 -7.83 -10.65
C LEU A 62 5.02 -6.46 -11.27
N ALA A 63 4.20 -5.46 -10.92
CA ALA A 63 4.39 -4.09 -11.39
C ALA A 63 5.69 -3.47 -10.81
N LYS A 64 6.28 -2.54 -11.56
CA LYS A 64 7.54 -1.85 -11.21
C LYS A 64 7.60 -1.38 -9.75
N LYS A 65 6.51 -0.78 -9.23
CA LYS A 65 6.47 -0.30 -7.85
C LYS A 65 6.57 -1.42 -6.81
N SER A 66 5.99 -2.59 -7.08
CA SER A 66 6.08 -3.76 -6.21
C SER A 66 7.50 -4.32 -6.19
N LEU A 67 8.15 -4.39 -7.35
CA LEU A 67 9.56 -4.80 -7.47
C LEU A 67 10.50 -3.82 -6.75
N GLN A 68 10.27 -2.51 -6.87
CA GLN A 68 11.01 -1.50 -6.10
C GLN A 68 10.88 -1.70 -4.59
N SER A 69 9.66 -2.03 -4.12
CA SER A 69 9.43 -2.29 -2.71
C SER A 69 10.14 -3.57 -2.24
N LEU A 70 10.18 -4.60 -3.08
CA LEU A 70 10.90 -5.84 -2.82
C LEU A 70 12.41 -5.58 -2.66
N CYS A 71 13.01 -4.84 -3.60
CA CYS A 71 14.42 -4.42 -3.51
C CYS A 71 14.69 -3.59 -2.25
N ALA A 72 13.78 -2.66 -1.91
CA ALA A 72 13.92 -1.81 -0.73
C ALA A 72 13.92 -2.61 0.57
N ASP A 73 13.03 -3.60 0.69
CA ASP A 73 12.97 -4.48 1.87
C ASP A 73 14.26 -5.29 2.03
N MET A 74 14.77 -5.90 0.94
CA MET A 74 16.00 -6.68 0.98
C MET A 74 17.22 -5.81 1.32
N ARG A 75 17.31 -4.60 0.76
CA ARG A 75 18.37 -3.64 1.12
C ARG A 75 18.28 -3.21 2.59
N ALA A 76 17.07 -2.94 3.09
CA ALA A 76 16.86 -2.56 4.49
C ALA A 76 17.28 -3.68 5.44
N PHE A 77 16.93 -4.91 5.12
CA PHE A 77 17.35 -6.09 5.88
C PHE A 77 18.88 -6.27 5.88
N CYS A 78 19.52 -6.21 4.72
CA CYS A 78 20.98 -6.30 4.61
C CYS A 78 21.68 -5.15 5.38
N LYS A 79 21.12 -3.93 5.32
CA LYS A 79 21.62 -2.79 6.11
C LYS A 79 21.54 -3.08 7.61
N TRP A 80 20.43 -3.64 8.09
CA TRP A 80 20.25 -4.02 9.48
C TRP A 80 21.23 -5.13 9.89
N CYS A 81 21.43 -6.17 9.07
CA CYS A 81 22.39 -7.22 9.32
C CYS A 81 23.83 -6.67 9.45
N ARG A 82 24.20 -5.69 8.60
CA ARG A 82 25.52 -5.02 8.71
C ARG A 82 25.65 -4.21 10.01
N ALA A 83 24.60 -3.48 10.37
CA ALA A 83 24.59 -2.72 11.62
C ALA A 83 24.77 -3.63 12.86
N LYS A 84 24.28 -4.86 12.79
CA LYS A 84 24.47 -5.94 13.78
C LYS A 84 25.82 -6.67 13.64
N LYS A 85 26.66 -6.30 12.68
CA LYS A 85 27.96 -6.96 12.39
C LYS A 85 27.85 -8.44 12.03
N LEU A 86 26.70 -8.87 11.48
CA LEU A 86 26.44 -10.25 11.06
C LEU A 86 26.99 -10.56 9.68
N THR A 87 27.25 -9.54 8.87
CA THR A 87 27.80 -9.63 7.52
C THR A 87 28.38 -8.29 7.12
N THR A 88 29.26 -8.28 6.12
CA THR A 88 29.74 -7.08 5.42
C THR A 88 29.02 -6.88 4.06
N PHE A 89 28.18 -7.82 3.66
CA PHE A 89 27.51 -7.84 2.37
C PHE A 89 26.64 -6.62 2.13
N HIS A 90 26.81 -5.97 0.99
CA HIS A 90 26.03 -4.83 0.50
C HIS A 90 25.52 -5.06 -0.91
N PRO A 91 24.20 -5.18 -1.14
CA PRO A 91 23.63 -5.42 -2.47
C PRO A 91 23.56 -4.11 -3.29
N GLU A 92 24.68 -3.63 -3.82
CA GLU A 92 24.76 -2.37 -4.58
C GLU A 92 24.10 -2.48 -5.95
N GLY A 93 24.34 -3.56 -6.67
CA GLY A 93 23.85 -3.80 -8.04
C GLY A 93 22.40 -4.32 -8.11
N LEU A 94 21.76 -4.59 -6.97
CA LEU A 94 20.37 -5.05 -6.97
C LEU A 94 19.47 -4.02 -7.66
N HIS A 95 18.76 -4.42 -8.70
CA HIS A 95 17.98 -3.50 -9.53
C HIS A 95 16.65 -4.09 -9.98
N VAL A 96 15.74 -3.21 -10.40
CA VAL A 96 14.49 -3.60 -11.04
C VAL A 96 14.70 -3.74 -12.54
N PRO A 97 14.27 -4.85 -13.19
CA PRO A 97 14.42 -5.04 -14.62
C PRO A 97 13.89 -3.85 -15.43
N ALA A 98 14.63 -3.45 -16.47
CA ALA A 98 14.31 -2.28 -17.30
C ALA A 98 12.93 -2.38 -17.97
N GLY A 99 12.48 -3.60 -18.29
CA GLY A 99 11.16 -3.87 -18.87
C GLY A 99 9.99 -3.74 -17.89
N ALA A 100 10.24 -3.57 -16.59
CA ALA A 100 9.19 -3.47 -15.59
C ALA A 100 8.37 -2.17 -15.77
N ARG A 101 7.06 -2.34 -15.98
CA ARG A 101 6.16 -1.22 -16.22
C ARG A 101 5.39 -0.81 -14.96
N PRO A 102 5.11 0.49 -14.78
CA PRO A 102 4.18 0.91 -13.72
C PRO A 102 2.79 0.36 -14.03
N LYS A 103 2.03 0.02 -13.01
CA LYS A 103 0.60 -0.26 -13.17
C LYS A 103 -0.10 1.06 -13.51
N GLY A 104 -0.76 1.11 -14.68
CA GLY A 104 -1.52 2.27 -15.09
C GLY A 104 -2.60 2.62 -14.06
N LYS A 105 -2.74 3.90 -13.77
CA LYS A 105 -3.88 4.39 -12.97
C LYS A 105 -5.10 4.45 -13.88
N LYS A 106 -6.19 3.83 -13.46
CA LYS A 106 -7.48 4.01 -14.12
C LYS A 106 -8.11 5.29 -13.56
N VAL A 107 -8.40 6.24 -14.44
CA VAL A 107 -9.13 7.46 -14.12
C VAL A 107 -10.55 7.28 -14.61
N LEU A 108 -11.54 7.65 -13.81
CA LEU A 108 -12.95 7.64 -14.24
C LEU A 108 -13.11 8.57 -15.46
N GLN A 109 -13.60 8.01 -16.55
CA GLN A 109 -13.89 8.77 -17.76
C GLN A 109 -15.27 9.45 -17.63
N PRO A 110 -15.58 10.48 -18.42
CA PRO A 110 -16.86 11.20 -18.35
C PRO A 110 -18.08 10.29 -18.36
N ASP A 111 -18.12 9.28 -19.25
CA ASP A 111 -19.23 8.33 -19.32
C ASP A 111 -19.40 7.50 -18.04
N ALA A 112 -18.29 7.12 -17.41
CA ALA A 112 -18.32 6.42 -16.13
C ALA A 112 -18.84 7.32 -14.99
N LEU A 113 -18.51 8.62 -15.02
CA LEU A 113 -19.08 9.61 -14.09
C LEU A 113 -20.58 9.78 -14.30
N ILE A 114 -21.04 9.93 -15.55
CA ILE A 114 -22.46 9.99 -15.87
C ILE A 114 -23.20 8.76 -15.35
N THR A 115 -22.63 7.58 -15.55
CA THR A 115 -23.19 6.32 -15.05
C THR A 115 -23.27 6.32 -13.53
N LEU A 116 -22.20 6.74 -12.82
CA LEU A 116 -22.16 6.82 -11.35
C LEU A 116 -23.29 7.70 -10.80
N PHE A 117 -23.62 8.80 -11.46
CA PHE A 117 -24.66 9.72 -11.00
C PHE A 117 -26.09 9.34 -11.44
N ARG A 118 -26.25 8.46 -12.42
CA ARG A 118 -27.55 8.03 -12.93
C ARG A 118 -28.04 6.67 -12.43
N VAL A 119 -27.12 5.80 -12.00
CA VAL A 119 -27.43 4.39 -11.70
C VAL A 119 -27.16 4.10 -10.23
N ASP A 120 -28.18 3.65 -9.51
CA ASP A 120 -28.11 3.32 -8.06
C ASP A 120 -27.83 1.84 -7.81
N THR A 121 -27.35 1.12 -8.83
CA THR A 121 -27.11 -0.32 -8.74
C THR A 121 -25.70 -0.67 -9.15
N SER A 122 -25.16 -1.70 -8.52
CA SER A 122 -23.87 -2.32 -8.87
C SER A 122 -24.03 -3.81 -9.21
N LEU A 123 -22.98 -4.41 -9.79
CA LEU A 123 -22.94 -5.83 -10.06
C LEU A 123 -22.30 -6.55 -8.88
N TYR A 124 -23.06 -7.37 -8.18
CA TYR A 124 -22.58 -8.25 -7.14
C TYR A 124 -22.81 -9.71 -7.53
N ARG A 125 -21.74 -10.50 -7.66
CA ARG A 125 -21.77 -11.91 -8.09
C ARG A 125 -22.60 -12.14 -9.38
N GLY A 126 -22.43 -11.25 -10.35
CA GLY A 126 -23.13 -11.32 -11.64
C GLY A 126 -24.59 -10.86 -11.63
N LYS A 127 -25.13 -10.47 -10.49
CA LYS A 127 -26.50 -9.94 -10.36
C LYS A 127 -26.45 -8.42 -10.11
N ARG A 128 -27.39 -7.69 -10.72
CA ARG A 128 -27.56 -6.27 -10.43
C ARG A 128 -28.34 -6.10 -9.13
N VAL A 129 -27.71 -5.40 -8.17
CA VAL A 129 -28.27 -5.12 -6.84
C VAL A 129 -28.22 -3.63 -6.55
N HIS A 130 -29.10 -3.13 -5.69
CA HIS A 130 -28.99 -1.77 -5.17
C HIS A 130 -27.66 -1.60 -4.42
N ASP A 131 -27.01 -0.43 -4.60
CA ASP A 131 -25.74 -0.13 -3.95
C ASP A 131 -25.97 0.88 -2.81
N ASP A 132 -26.00 0.40 -1.58
CA ASP A 132 -26.26 1.23 -0.40
C ASP A 132 -25.18 2.31 -0.17
N PHE A 133 -24.02 2.18 -0.82
CA PHE A 133 -22.90 3.13 -0.71
C PHE A 133 -22.82 4.10 -1.88
N ILE A 134 -23.79 4.09 -2.80
CA ILE A 134 -23.73 4.90 -4.04
C ILE A 134 -23.55 6.40 -3.75
N HIS A 135 -24.25 6.91 -2.74
CA HIS A 135 -24.15 8.32 -2.35
C HIS A 135 -22.78 8.66 -1.74
N ALA A 136 -22.16 7.73 -1.03
CA ALA A 136 -20.79 7.92 -0.53
C ALA A 136 -19.77 8.01 -1.67
N TYR A 137 -19.92 7.22 -2.73
CA TYR A 137 -19.04 7.30 -3.91
C TYR A 137 -19.26 8.62 -4.68
N ARG A 138 -20.50 9.06 -4.87
CA ARG A 138 -20.83 10.36 -5.48
C ARG A 138 -20.22 11.51 -4.68
N PHE A 139 -20.40 11.49 -3.37
CA PHE A 139 -19.82 12.48 -2.46
C PHE A 139 -18.30 12.48 -2.53
N GLN A 140 -17.67 11.30 -2.61
CA GLN A 140 -16.22 11.20 -2.76
C GLN A 140 -15.72 11.83 -4.07
N VAL A 141 -16.43 11.62 -5.16
CA VAL A 141 -16.08 12.22 -6.47
C VAL A 141 -16.20 13.74 -6.44
N LEU A 142 -17.27 14.27 -5.83
CA LEU A 142 -17.51 15.72 -5.75
C LEU A 142 -16.52 16.43 -4.82
N THR A 143 -16.07 15.75 -3.77
CA THR A 143 -15.22 16.34 -2.72
C THR A 143 -13.73 16.01 -2.84
N GLY A 144 -13.37 14.98 -3.61
CA GLY A 144 -11.99 14.48 -3.73
C GLY A 144 -11.44 13.88 -2.44
N LEU A 145 -12.29 13.46 -1.51
CA LEU A 145 -11.88 12.78 -0.28
C LEU A 145 -11.16 11.47 -0.56
N ARG A 146 -10.11 11.18 0.22
CA ARG A 146 -9.50 9.87 0.18
C ARG A 146 -10.48 8.83 0.75
N PRO A 147 -10.47 7.56 0.27
CA PRO A 147 -11.39 6.54 0.78
C PRO A 147 -11.40 6.42 2.31
N GLY A 148 -10.24 6.46 2.94
CA GLY A 148 -10.16 6.39 4.41
C GLY A 148 -10.70 7.64 5.13
N GLU A 149 -10.62 8.82 4.53
CA GLU A 149 -11.21 10.06 5.05
C GLU A 149 -12.73 9.99 4.98
N LEU A 150 -13.26 9.51 3.84
CA LEU A 150 -14.70 9.31 3.65
C LEU A 150 -15.28 8.34 4.71
N VAL A 151 -14.64 7.19 4.91
CA VAL A 151 -15.06 6.20 5.91
C VAL A 151 -14.94 6.74 7.33
N GLY A 152 -13.96 7.63 7.58
CA GLY A 152 -13.76 8.27 8.89
C GLY A 152 -14.66 9.47 9.17
N LEU A 153 -15.41 9.97 8.18
CA LEU A 153 -16.27 11.16 8.31
C LEU A 153 -17.49 10.86 9.18
N ARG A 154 -17.87 11.82 10.01
CA ARG A 154 -19.06 11.76 10.86
C ARG A 154 -19.96 12.95 10.57
N TRP A 155 -21.25 12.83 10.84
CA TRP A 155 -22.19 13.95 10.70
C TRP A 155 -21.78 15.19 11.52
N ALA A 156 -21.18 15.00 12.68
CA ALA A 156 -20.65 16.10 13.50
C ALA A 156 -19.48 16.86 12.85
N ASP A 157 -18.84 16.30 11.83
CA ASP A 157 -17.75 16.93 11.09
C ASP A 157 -18.27 17.85 9.96
N VAL A 158 -19.59 17.87 9.72
CA VAL A 158 -20.23 18.75 8.72
C VAL A 158 -21.00 19.84 9.46
N LYS A 159 -20.56 21.10 9.33
CA LYS A 159 -21.16 22.24 10.02
C LYS A 159 -21.26 23.43 9.06
N GLY A 160 -22.47 23.97 8.89
CA GLY A 160 -22.70 25.17 8.06
C GLY A 160 -22.16 25.03 6.63
N GLY A 161 -22.34 23.87 5.98
CA GLY A 161 -21.80 23.61 4.65
C GLY A 161 -20.28 23.40 4.60
N THR A 162 -19.59 23.36 5.73
CA THR A 162 -18.15 23.09 5.81
C THR A 162 -17.90 21.69 6.35
N VAL A 163 -17.02 20.96 5.69
CA VAL A 163 -16.57 19.62 6.10
C VAL A 163 -15.18 19.72 6.74
N PHE A 164 -15.06 19.17 7.94
CA PHE A 164 -13.82 19.12 8.72
C PHE A 164 -13.23 17.72 8.67
N ILE A 165 -12.06 17.56 8.08
CA ILE A 165 -11.35 16.28 8.02
C ILE A 165 -10.30 16.26 9.13
N SER A 166 -10.50 15.42 10.13
CA SER A 166 -9.59 15.27 11.27
C SER A 166 -9.07 13.85 11.45
N ARG A 167 -9.63 12.88 10.70
CA ARG A 167 -9.31 11.46 10.81
C ARG A 167 -9.48 10.72 9.50
N ALA A 168 -8.90 9.53 9.46
CA ALA A 168 -9.12 8.56 8.40
C ALA A 168 -9.21 7.15 9.03
N VAL A 169 -9.94 6.24 8.38
CA VAL A 169 -9.99 4.83 8.76
C VAL A 169 -9.23 4.02 7.71
N ASN A 170 -8.31 3.18 8.14
CA ASN A 170 -7.54 2.33 7.23
C ASN A 170 -8.33 1.05 6.88
N VAL A 171 -7.79 0.24 5.98
CA VAL A 171 -8.39 -1.04 5.55
C VAL A 171 -8.55 -2.07 6.67
N LEU A 172 -7.99 -1.83 7.84
CA LEU A 172 -8.08 -2.67 9.04
C LEU A 172 -9.17 -2.19 10.00
N GLY A 173 -9.88 -1.11 9.65
CA GLY A 173 -10.83 -0.46 10.54
C GLY A 173 -10.19 0.42 11.64
N GLU A 174 -8.87 0.62 11.60
CA GLU A 174 -8.18 1.44 12.60
C GLU A 174 -8.30 2.92 12.25
N GLN A 175 -8.67 3.73 13.24
CA GLN A 175 -8.71 5.17 13.09
C GLN A 175 -7.28 5.73 13.14
N THR A 176 -6.94 6.56 12.17
CA THR A 176 -5.65 7.25 12.07
C THR A 176 -5.86 8.75 11.92
N ARG A 177 -4.85 9.54 12.28
CA ARG A 177 -4.86 11.01 12.09
C ARG A 177 -4.68 11.42 10.62
N GLY A 178 -4.52 10.44 9.71
CA GLY A 178 -4.20 10.67 8.30
C GLY A 178 -2.72 10.45 8.00
N LYS A 179 -2.36 10.58 6.71
CA LYS A 179 -1.04 10.18 6.22
C LYS A 179 0.06 11.22 6.52
N ASN A 180 -0.28 12.48 6.67
CA ASN A 180 0.64 13.63 6.85
C ASN A 180 -0.06 14.72 7.67
N ASP A 181 0.68 15.71 8.14
CA ASP A 181 0.16 16.84 8.93
C ASP A 181 -0.92 17.65 8.18
N ASN A 182 -0.83 17.73 6.84
CA ASN A 182 -1.83 18.36 5.98
C ASN A 182 -3.10 17.50 5.77
N ALA A 183 -3.23 16.35 6.43
CA ALA A 183 -4.44 15.54 6.35
C ALA A 183 -5.60 16.17 7.14
N VAL A 184 -5.30 16.98 8.16
CA VAL A 184 -6.30 17.75 8.89
C VAL A 184 -6.58 19.02 8.10
N ARG A 185 -7.80 19.13 7.58
CA ARG A 185 -8.23 20.29 6.76
C ARG A 185 -9.73 20.46 6.81
N ALA A 186 -10.19 21.63 6.40
CA ALA A 186 -11.59 21.91 6.17
C ALA A 186 -11.79 22.42 4.74
N PHE A 187 -12.96 22.18 4.18
CA PHE A 187 -13.38 22.74 2.90
C PHE A 187 -14.90 22.99 2.89
N VAL A 188 -15.32 23.95 2.11
CA VAL A 188 -16.75 24.27 1.91
C VAL A 188 -17.30 23.32 0.85
N LEU A 189 -18.49 22.77 1.11
CA LEU A 189 -19.22 21.96 0.11
C LEU A 189 -19.67 22.88 -1.04
N SER A 190 -19.57 22.37 -2.26
CA SER A 190 -20.23 22.99 -3.38
C SER A 190 -21.74 22.69 -3.35
N ASP A 191 -22.53 23.50 -4.06
CA ASP A 191 -23.99 23.31 -4.16
C ASP A 191 -24.38 21.96 -4.78
N LEU A 192 -23.43 21.24 -5.38
CA LEU A 192 -23.62 19.91 -5.97
C LEU A 192 -23.30 18.75 -5.00
N ALA A 193 -22.70 19.01 -3.85
CA ALA A 193 -22.30 18.01 -2.85
C ALA A 193 -23.26 18.02 -1.66
#